data_f5a81d9985512b631d9f20ccb9a1302b
#
_entry.id   f5a81d9985512b631d9f20ccb9a1302b
#
_cell.length_a   1.000
_cell.length_b   1.000
_cell.length_c   1.000
_cell.angle_alpha   90.00
_cell.angle_beta   90.00
_cell.angle_gamma   90.00
#
_symmetry.space_group_name_H-M   'P 1'
#
loop_
_entity.id
_entity.type
_entity.pdbx_description
1 polymer ?
#
loop_
_entity_poly.entity_id
_entity_poly.type
_entity_poly.pdbx_seq_one_letter_code
_entity_poly.pdbx_strand_id
1 'polypeptide(L)'
;ALYRRTAITALAFVLGFSLIFIAFGATATFFGQALRRALPVLMPLAGVVIIIMGLHFLGVFRISMLYRQLRMEGPKLACGPLGGFLLGLAFAIGWTPCIGPVLGPILTLAGGRETVGEGALLLAAYSLGLGIPFLIAALFSGGFMRFLQKFRVHLGRVEKAIGTLLVVAGIFFLTGG
;
A
#
# COMPACT_ATOMS: atom_id res chain seq x y z
N ALA A 1 -17.11 -14.20 -19.88
CA ALA A 1 -17.40 -12.77 -19.70
C ALA A 1 -16.87 -12.20 -18.36
N LEU A 2 -17.08 -12.92 -17.25
CA LEU A 2 -16.59 -12.50 -15.92
C LEU A 2 -15.06 -12.44 -15.86
N TYR A 3 -14.40 -13.42 -16.43
CA TYR A 3 -12.95 -13.53 -16.45
C TYR A 3 -12.30 -12.36 -17.20
N ARG A 4 -12.91 -11.94 -18.30
CA ARG A 4 -12.44 -10.82 -19.10
C ARG A 4 -12.58 -9.49 -18.36
N ARG A 5 -13.68 -9.28 -17.66
CA ARG A 5 -13.88 -8.08 -16.82
C ARG A 5 -12.88 -7.99 -15.69
N THR A 6 -12.64 -9.10 -15.00
CA THR A 6 -11.67 -9.18 -13.92
C THR A 6 -10.24 -8.90 -14.41
N ALA A 7 -9.90 -9.45 -15.58
CA ALA A 7 -8.59 -9.23 -16.19
C ALA A 7 -8.38 -7.75 -16.57
N ILE A 8 -9.39 -7.10 -17.16
CA ILE A 8 -9.33 -5.68 -17.53
C ILE A 8 -9.19 -4.80 -16.29
N THR A 9 -9.95 -5.08 -15.25
CA THR A 9 -9.88 -4.35 -13.98
C THR A 9 -8.52 -4.51 -13.31
N ALA A 10 -7.97 -5.72 -13.31
CA ALA A 10 -6.64 -6.01 -12.78
C ALA A 10 -5.54 -5.28 -13.56
N LEU A 11 -5.65 -5.24 -14.88
CA LEU A 11 -4.74 -4.49 -15.74
C LEU A 11 -4.81 -2.99 -15.46
N ALA A 12 -6.01 -2.43 -15.31
CA ALA A 12 -6.21 -1.03 -14.96
C ALA A 12 -5.60 -0.70 -13.60
N PHE A 13 -5.73 -1.59 -12.62
CA PHE A 13 -5.12 -1.46 -11.29
C PHE A 13 -3.59 -1.43 -11.39
N VAL A 14 -3.00 -2.36 -12.12
CA VAL A 14 -1.54 -2.44 -12.32
C VAL A 14 -1.03 -1.21 -13.05
N LEU A 15 -1.75 -0.72 -14.05
CA LEU A 15 -1.39 0.49 -14.77
C LEU A 15 -1.39 1.73 -13.86
N GLY A 16 -2.42 1.89 -13.03
CA GLY A 16 -2.50 2.98 -12.06
C GLY A 16 -1.36 2.94 -11.05
N PHE A 17 -1.09 1.76 -10.52
CA PHE A 17 0.01 1.54 -9.59
C PHE A 17 1.37 1.85 -10.21
N SER A 18 1.61 1.34 -11.42
CA SER A 18 2.86 1.58 -12.15
C SER A 18 3.05 3.06 -12.51
N LEU A 19 1.97 3.74 -12.88
CA LEU A 19 2.01 5.17 -13.21
C LEU A 19 2.49 6.00 -12.00
N ILE A 20 1.95 5.73 -10.82
CA ILE A 20 2.35 6.40 -9.58
C ILE A 20 3.82 6.11 -9.25
N PHE A 21 4.25 4.85 -9.38
CA PHE A 21 5.64 4.48 -9.12
C PHE A 21 6.61 5.16 -10.08
N ILE A 22 6.27 5.24 -11.37
CA ILE A 22 7.09 5.94 -12.38
C ILE A 22 7.13 7.43 -12.09
N ALA A 23 6.00 8.03 -11.72
CA ALA A 23 5.92 9.45 -11.35
C ALA A 23 6.80 9.75 -10.13
N PHE A 24 6.75 8.91 -9.09
CA PHE A 24 7.60 9.06 -7.92
C PHE A 24 9.09 8.87 -8.26
N GLY A 25 9.41 7.90 -9.10
CA GLY A 25 10.78 7.67 -9.57
C GLY A 25 11.34 8.84 -10.37
N ALA A 26 10.52 9.42 -11.24
CA ALA A 26 10.92 10.58 -12.05
C ALA A 26 11.05 11.86 -11.20
N THR A 27 10.13 12.06 -10.25
CA THR A 27 10.17 13.22 -9.34
C THR A 27 11.27 13.09 -8.29
N ALA A 28 11.66 11.89 -7.91
CA ALA A 28 12.74 11.66 -6.95
C ALA A 28 14.08 12.22 -7.41
N THR A 29 14.34 12.25 -8.72
CA THR A 29 15.56 12.86 -9.30
C THR A 29 15.49 14.39 -9.33
N PHE A 30 14.32 14.97 -9.55
CA PHE A 30 14.15 16.41 -9.68
C PHE A 30 13.84 17.09 -8.34
N PHE A 31 13.00 16.48 -7.53
CA PHE A 31 12.56 16.98 -6.22
C PHE A 31 13.31 16.36 -5.04
N GLY A 32 14.32 15.55 -5.29
CA GLY A 32 15.06 14.82 -4.26
C GLY A 32 15.62 15.73 -3.16
N GLN A 33 16.10 16.92 -3.52
CA GLN A 33 16.59 17.90 -2.56
C GLN A 33 15.49 18.58 -1.77
N ALA A 34 14.39 18.94 -2.43
CA ALA A 34 13.21 19.53 -1.78
C ALA A 34 12.54 18.52 -0.85
N LEU A 35 12.44 17.27 -1.29
CA LEU A 35 11.89 16.18 -0.48
C LEU A 35 12.74 15.88 0.75
N ARG A 36 14.07 15.89 0.62
CA ARG A 36 14.98 15.73 1.77
C ARG A 36 14.82 16.83 2.81
N ARG A 37 14.55 18.05 2.37
CA ARG A 37 14.28 19.18 3.28
C ARG A 37 12.91 19.06 3.95
N ALA A 38 11.93 18.49 3.26
CA ALA A 38 10.58 18.29 3.77
C ALA A 38 10.44 17.01 4.61
N LEU A 39 11.37 16.05 4.50
CA LEU A 39 11.35 14.77 5.23
C LEU A 39 11.17 14.93 6.75
N PRO A 40 11.92 15.84 7.45
CA PRO A 40 11.74 15.99 8.88
C PRO A 40 10.36 16.49 9.30
N VAL A 41 9.61 17.14 8.39
CA VAL A 41 8.24 17.58 8.65
C VAL A 41 7.21 16.53 8.21
N LEU A 42 7.50 15.84 7.11
CA LEU A 42 6.62 14.80 6.55
C LEU A 42 6.57 13.52 7.38
N MET A 43 7.69 13.14 7.97
CA MET A 43 7.79 11.92 8.79
C MET A 43 6.84 11.96 10.01
N PRO A 44 6.86 12.99 10.88
CA PRO A 44 5.94 13.04 12.01
C PRO A 44 4.47 13.17 11.57
N LEU A 45 4.19 13.87 10.47
CA LEU A 45 2.84 13.94 9.91
C LEU A 45 2.33 12.58 9.46
N ALA A 46 3.14 11.81 8.73
CA ALA A 46 2.83 10.45 8.34
C ALA A 46 2.60 9.55 9.55
N GLY A 47 3.44 9.69 10.59
CA GLY A 47 3.31 8.97 11.84
C GLY A 47 1.98 9.24 12.54
N VAL A 48 1.56 10.50 12.61
CA VAL A 48 0.26 10.89 13.19
C VAL A 48 -0.91 10.29 12.41
N VAL A 49 -0.87 10.36 11.08
CA VAL A 49 -1.91 9.76 10.22
C VAL A 49 -1.99 8.25 10.43
N ILE A 50 -0.85 7.57 10.50
CA ILE A 50 -0.78 6.12 10.74
C ILE A 50 -1.35 5.78 12.12
N ILE A 51 -1.06 6.56 13.15
CA ILE A 51 -1.59 6.38 14.51
C ILE A 51 -3.12 6.54 14.51
N ILE A 52 -3.64 7.56 13.85
CA ILE A 52 -5.08 7.80 13.73
C ILE A 52 -5.76 6.61 13.02
N MET A 53 -5.17 6.13 11.92
CA MET A 53 -5.68 4.96 11.22
C MET A 53 -5.64 3.69 12.09
N GLY A 54 -4.56 3.49 12.81
CA GLY A 54 -4.41 2.37 13.74
C GLY A 54 -5.45 2.38 14.86
N LEU A 55 -5.71 3.56 15.44
CA LEU A 55 -6.76 3.74 16.44
C LEU A 55 -8.15 3.48 15.87
N HIS A 56 -8.39 3.88 14.61
CA HIS A 56 -9.64 3.59 13.92
C HIS A 56 -9.82 2.08 13.74
N PHE A 57 -8.78 1.34 13.36
CA PHE A 57 -8.81 -0.12 13.24
C PHE A 57 -9.01 -0.81 14.59
N LEU A 58 -8.47 -0.25 15.67
CA LEU A 58 -8.70 -0.76 17.03
C LEU A 58 -10.13 -0.54 17.53
N GLY A 59 -10.90 0.31 16.86
CA GLY A 59 -12.28 0.59 17.21
C GLY A 59 -12.46 1.60 18.34
N VAL A 60 -11.38 2.31 18.73
CA VAL A 60 -11.44 3.37 19.75
C VAL A 60 -12.19 4.59 19.22
N PHE A 61 -11.96 4.93 17.95
CA PHE A 61 -12.68 5.99 17.25
C PHE A 61 -13.39 5.41 16.04
N ARG A 62 -14.68 5.19 16.15
CA ARG A 62 -15.51 4.87 14.99
C ARG A 62 -15.86 6.17 14.28
N ILE A 63 -15.10 6.49 13.26
CA ILE A 63 -15.48 7.58 12.36
C ILE A 63 -16.66 7.07 11.53
N SER A 64 -17.87 7.43 11.95
CA SER A 64 -19.11 7.04 11.28
C SER A 64 -19.15 7.49 9.83
N MET A 65 -18.37 8.52 9.51
CA MET A 65 -18.24 9.09 8.17
C MET A 65 -17.55 8.14 7.20
N LEU A 66 -16.52 7.39 7.66
CA LEU A 66 -15.86 6.36 6.85
C LEU A 66 -16.76 5.15 6.61
N TYR A 67 -17.53 4.74 7.62
CA TYR A 67 -18.52 3.68 7.47
C TYR A 67 -19.64 4.07 6.53
N ARG A 68 -20.03 5.35 6.52
CA ARG A 68 -21.06 5.89 5.65
C ARG A 68 -20.61 5.91 4.20
N GLN A 69 -19.34 6.20 3.95
CA GLN A 69 -18.78 6.16 2.58
C GLN A 69 -18.67 4.74 2.03
N LEU A 70 -18.41 3.76 2.89
CA LEU A 70 -18.41 2.34 2.49
C LEU A 70 -19.82 1.80 2.23
N ARG A 71 -20.85 2.40 2.84
CA ARG A 71 -22.25 2.04 2.62
C ARG A 71 -22.91 2.77 1.45
N MET A 72 -22.39 3.91 1.06
CA MET A 72 -22.77 4.48 -0.22
C MET A 72 -22.15 3.58 -1.29
N GLU A 73 -22.90 2.57 -1.67
CA GLU A 73 -22.67 1.83 -2.91
C GLU A 73 -22.40 2.86 -3.98
N GLY A 74 -21.11 3.07 -4.23
CA GLY A 74 -20.67 4.02 -5.21
C GLY A 74 -21.37 3.70 -6.53
N PRO A 75 -21.69 4.72 -7.30
CA PRO A 75 -22.35 4.54 -8.59
C PRO A 75 -21.58 3.48 -9.38
N LYS A 76 -22.24 2.85 -10.31
CA LYS A 76 -21.74 1.81 -11.20
C LYS A 76 -20.35 2.04 -11.82
N LEU A 77 -19.79 3.23 -11.58
CA LEU A 77 -18.40 3.59 -11.90
C LEU A 77 -17.34 2.78 -11.13
N ALA A 78 -17.66 2.35 -9.90
CA ALA A 78 -16.70 1.58 -9.08
C ALA A 78 -16.48 0.15 -9.58
N CYS A 79 -17.35 -0.36 -10.43
CA CYS A 79 -17.26 -1.71 -10.98
C CYS A 79 -16.60 -1.79 -12.36
N GLY A 80 -16.04 -0.68 -12.87
CA GLY A 80 -15.42 -0.62 -14.19
C GLY A 80 -13.88 -0.52 -14.13
N PRO A 81 -13.23 -0.50 -15.29
CA PRO A 81 -11.77 -0.31 -15.35
C PRO A 81 -11.31 1.02 -14.74
N LEU A 82 -12.16 2.04 -14.78
CA LEU A 82 -11.89 3.33 -14.12
C LEU A 82 -11.83 3.19 -12.59
N GLY A 83 -12.73 2.40 -12.00
CA GLY A 83 -12.71 2.09 -10.58
C GLY A 83 -11.45 1.34 -10.16
N GLY A 84 -11.00 0.39 -10.98
CA GLY A 84 -9.75 -0.32 -10.77
C GLY A 84 -8.53 0.61 -10.82
N PHE A 85 -8.52 1.54 -11.75
CA PHE A 85 -7.45 2.54 -11.89
C PHE A 85 -7.40 3.47 -10.67
N LEU A 86 -8.53 4.01 -10.25
CA LEU A 86 -8.63 4.86 -9.07
C LEU A 86 -8.23 4.13 -7.79
N LEU A 87 -8.63 2.86 -7.66
CA LEU A 87 -8.24 2.02 -6.54
C LEU A 87 -6.73 1.78 -6.52
N GLY A 88 -6.12 1.56 -7.67
CA GLY A 88 -4.68 1.44 -7.82
C GLY A 88 -3.94 2.69 -7.40
N LEU A 89 -4.44 3.86 -7.80
CA LEU A 89 -3.90 5.14 -7.38
C LEU A 89 -3.98 5.35 -5.87
N ALA A 90 -5.15 5.10 -5.30
CA ALA A 90 -5.39 5.24 -3.87
C ALA A 90 -4.52 4.26 -3.06
N PHE A 91 -4.39 3.04 -3.54
CA PHE A 91 -3.56 2.01 -2.92
C PHE A 91 -2.08 2.39 -2.93
N ALA A 92 -1.58 2.89 -4.04
CA ALA A 92 -0.19 3.34 -4.17
C ALA A 92 0.12 4.48 -3.21
N ILE A 93 -0.76 5.47 -3.14
CA ILE A 93 -0.61 6.61 -2.22
C ILE A 93 -0.66 6.17 -0.76
N GLY A 94 -1.62 5.31 -0.42
CA GLY A 94 -1.77 4.79 0.94
C GLY A 94 -0.64 3.90 1.40
N TRP A 95 0.02 3.22 0.47
CA TRP A 95 1.14 2.34 0.79
C TRP A 95 2.50 3.06 0.81
N THR A 96 2.58 4.24 0.23
CA THR A 96 3.83 5.03 0.16
C THR A 96 4.52 5.23 1.52
N PRO A 97 3.83 5.60 2.62
CA PRO A 97 4.49 5.76 3.91
C PRO A 97 5.05 4.45 4.49
N CYS A 98 4.47 3.30 4.13
CA CYS A 98 4.94 2.00 4.61
C CYS A 98 6.15 1.49 3.83
N ILE A 99 6.20 1.76 2.52
CA ILE A 99 7.28 1.30 1.63
C ILE A 99 8.49 2.26 1.68
N GLY A 100 8.24 3.56 1.88
CA GLY A 100 9.28 4.59 1.85
C GLY A 100 10.51 4.27 2.69
N PRO A 101 10.36 3.95 4.00
CA PRO A 101 11.49 3.64 4.88
C PRO A 101 12.27 2.38 4.48
N VAL A 102 11.61 1.44 3.79
CA VAL A 102 12.26 0.20 3.33
C VAL A 102 12.95 0.44 1.98
N LEU A 103 12.27 1.13 1.08
CA LEU A 103 12.78 1.38 -0.26
C LEU A 103 13.92 2.39 -0.28
N GLY A 104 13.90 3.39 0.61
CA GLY A 104 14.93 4.40 0.73
C GLY A 104 16.33 3.83 0.91
N PRO A 105 16.59 3.03 1.96
CA PRO A 105 17.87 2.38 2.16
C PRO A 105 18.27 1.44 1.03
N ILE A 106 17.32 0.71 0.43
CA ILE A 106 17.60 -0.18 -0.70
C ILE A 106 18.08 0.62 -1.92
N LEU A 107 17.42 1.74 -2.20
CA LEU A 107 17.79 2.64 -3.29
C LEU A 107 19.15 3.31 -3.06
N THR A 108 19.46 3.71 -1.82
CA THR A 108 20.76 4.28 -1.48
C THR A 108 21.88 3.24 -1.60
N LEU A 109 21.62 2.02 -1.18
CA LEU A 109 22.56 0.89 -1.35
C LEU A 109 22.77 0.56 -2.84
N ALA A 110 21.69 0.57 -3.62
CA ALA A 110 21.76 0.31 -5.06
C ALA A 110 22.49 1.42 -5.81
N GLY A 111 22.30 2.68 -5.40
CA GLY A 111 22.98 3.84 -6.00
C GLY A 111 24.44 4.00 -5.57
N GLY A 112 24.81 3.45 -4.42
CA GLY A 112 26.18 3.51 -3.89
C GLY A 112 27.10 2.40 -4.37
N ARG A 113 26.56 1.39 -5.05
CA ARG A 113 27.38 0.32 -5.61
C ARG A 113 27.75 0.60 -7.07
N GLU A 114 28.99 0.32 -7.39
CA GLU A 114 29.57 0.57 -8.72
C GLU A 114 28.93 -0.30 -9.81
N THR A 115 28.22 -1.35 -9.43
CA THR A 115 27.56 -2.26 -10.37
C THR A 115 26.05 -2.10 -10.32
N VAL A 116 25.51 -1.55 -11.38
CA VAL A 116 24.06 -1.44 -11.62
C VAL A 116 23.37 -2.81 -11.56
N GLY A 117 24.10 -3.90 -11.85
CA GLY A 117 23.60 -5.26 -11.83
C GLY A 117 23.19 -5.76 -10.44
N GLU A 118 23.95 -5.42 -9.40
CA GLU A 118 23.65 -5.83 -8.02
C GLU A 118 22.40 -5.11 -7.48
N GLY A 119 22.24 -3.83 -7.81
CA GLY A 119 21.03 -3.07 -7.46
C GLY A 119 19.78 -3.62 -8.16
N ALA A 120 19.91 -3.96 -9.43
CA ALA A 120 18.83 -4.57 -10.20
C ALA A 120 18.44 -5.95 -9.64
N LEU A 121 19.43 -6.73 -9.20
CA LEU A 121 19.20 -8.03 -8.58
C LEU A 121 18.42 -7.92 -7.27
N LEU A 122 18.79 -6.96 -6.42
CA LEU A 122 18.09 -6.69 -5.16
C LEU A 122 16.63 -6.27 -5.38
N LEU A 123 16.40 -5.37 -6.34
CA LEU A 123 15.06 -4.94 -6.72
C LEU A 123 14.24 -6.07 -7.32
N ALA A 124 14.85 -6.92 -8.15
CA ALA A 124 14.21 -8.10 -8.72
C ALA A 124 13.82 -9.10 -7.63
N ALA A 125 14.71 -9.35 -6.67
CA ALA A 125 14.43 -10.24 -5.54
C ALA A 125 13.28 -9.70 -4.68
N TYR A 126 13.24 -8.41 -4.42
CA TYR A 126 12.15 -7.74 -3.70
C TYR A 126 10.82 -7.85 -4.45
N SER A 127 10.84 -7.58 -5.75
CA SER A 127 9.66 -7.71 -6.62
C SER A 127 9.11 -9.13 -6.65
N LEU A 128 9.99 -10.12 -6.76
CA LEU A 128 9.59 -11.53 -6.72
C LEU A 128 9.01 -11.92 -5.37
N GLY A 129 9.63 -11.48 -4.29
CA GLY A 129 9.14 -11.73 -2.93
C GLY A 129 7.76 -11.14 -2.67
N LEU A 130 7.45 -10.00 -3.27
CA LEU A 130 6.12 -9.39 -3.18
C LEU A 130 5.12 -10.02 -4.16
N GLY A 131 5.58 -10.38 -5.36
CA GLY A 131 4.73 -10.88 -6.44
C GLY A 131 4.21 -12.30 -6.20
N ILE A 132 5.03 -13.18 -5.59
CA ILE A 132 4.66 -14.58 -5.36
C ILE A 132 3.42 -14.72 -4.47
N PRO A 133 3.34 -14.10 -3.28
CA PRO A 133 2.13 -14.16 -2.44
C PRO A 133 0.90 -13.57 -3.12
N PHE A 134 1.06 -12.49 -3.87
CA PHE A 134 -0.04 -11.87 -4.62
C PHE A 134 -0.57 -12.79 -5.73
N LEU A 135 0.34 -13.44 -6.46
CA LEU A 135 -0.04 -14.42 -7.49
C LEU A 135 -0.77 -15.62 -6.89
N ILE A 136 -0.28 -16.14 -5.77
CA ILE A 136 -0.93 -17.24 -5.06
C ILE A 136 -2.33 -16.83 -4.61
N ALA A 137 -2.48 -15.65 -4.03
CA ALA A 137 -3.77 -15.13 -3.60
C ALA A 137 -4.73 -14.93 -4.77
N ALA A 138 -4.24 -14.47 -5.92
CA ALA A 138 -5.05 -14.27 -7.12
C ALA A 138 -5.51 -15.59 -7.74
N LEU A 139 -4.62 -16.59 -7.81
CA LEU A 139 -4.93 -17.91 -8.37
C LEU A 139 -5.90 -18.69 -7.49
N PHE A 140 -5.77 -18.56 -6.18
CA PHE A 140 -6.64 -19.23 -5.19
C PHE A 140 -7.73 -18.31 -4.65
N SER A 141 -8.19 -17.32 -5.44
CA SER A 141 -9.20 -16.36 -5.00
C SER A 141 -10.48 -17.02 -4.48
N GLY A 142 -10.95 -18.10 -5.10
CA GLY A 142 -12.10 -18.85 -4.65
C GLY A 142 -11.86 -19.59 -3.33
N GLY A 143 -10.71 -20.25 -3.18
CA GLY A 143 -10.29 -20.91 -1.95
C GLY A 143 -9.98 -19.93 -0.83
N PHE A 144 -9.40 -18.78 -1.18
CA PHE A 144 -9.10 -17.71 -0.25
C PHE A 144 -10.37 -17.07 0.32
N MET A 145 -11.39 -16.87 -0.50
CA MET A 145 -12.70 -16.38 -0.04
C MET A 145 -13.38 -17.37 0.92
N ARG A 146 -13.31 -18.67 0.65
CA ARG A 146 -13.81 -19.71 1.56
C ARG A 146 -13.03 -19.74 2.86
N PHE A 147 -11.73 -19.61 2.80
CA PHE A 147 -10.84 -19.53 3.96
C PHE A 147 -11.18 -18.29 4.81
N LEU A 148 -11.37 -17.13 4.19
CA LEU A 148 -11.78 -15.91 4.85
C LEU A 148 -13.14 -16.04 5.54
N GLN A 149 -14.12 -16.70 4.89
CA GLN A 149 -15.43 -16.95 5.48
C GLN A 149 -15.34 -17.86 6.72
N LYS A 150 -14.45 -18.84 6.68
CA LYS A 150 -14.20 -19.75 7.82
C LYS A 150 -13.49 -19.01 8.97
N PHE A 151 -12.61 -18.08 8.65
CA PHE A 151 -11.88 -17.25 9.61
C PHE A 151 -12.58 -15.96 10.01
N ARG A 152 -13.84 -15.78 9.60
CA ARG A 152 -14.64 -14.58 9.88
C ARG A 152 -14.74 -14.25 11.37
N VAL A 153 -14.72 -15.26 12.21
CA VAL A 153 -14.74 -15.13 13.69
C VAL A 153 -13.42 -14.55 14.20
N HIS A 154 -12.31 -14.83 13.52
CA HIS A 154 -10.96 -14.38 13.88
C HIS A 154 -10.57 -13.04 13.25
N LEU A 155 -11.36 -12.54 12.29
CA LEU A 155 -11.11 -11.27 11.60
C LEU A 155 -11.05 -10.09 12.57
N GLY A 156 -11.87 -10.07 13.60
CA GLY A 156 -11.82 -9.02 14.62
C GLY A 156 -10.50 -8.99 15.40
N ARG A 157 -9.91 -10.15 15.66
CA ARG A 157 -8.59 -10.24 16.31
C ARG A 157 -7.47 -9.80 15.39
N VAL A 158 -7.54 -10.18 14.11
CA VAL A 158 -6.56 -9.78 13.08
C VAL A 158 -6.62 -8.26 12.88
N GLU A 159 -7.82 -7.70 12.83
CA GLU A 159 -8.01 -6.25 12.71
C GLU A 159 -7.39 -5.50 13.89
N LYS A 160 -7.60 -5.98 15.12
CA LYS A 160 -6.97 -5.40 16.32
C LYS A 160 -5.45 -5.54 16.29
N ALA A 161 -4.93 -6.68 15.85
CA ALA A 161 -3.50 -6.91 15.71
C ALA A 161 -2.88 -5.94 14.71
N ILE A 162 -3.50 -5.75 13.55
CA ILE A 162 -3.06 -4.80 12.51
C ILE A 162 -3.09 -3.37 13.06
N GLY A 163 -4.16 -2.99 13.76
CA GLY A 163 -4.29 -1.68 14.38
C GLY A 163 -3.20 -1.40 15.41
N THR A 164 -2.90 -2.37 16.27
CA THR A 164 -1.82 -2.28 17.25
C THR A 164 -0.46 -2.12 16.57
N LEU A 165 -0.21 -2.89 15.53
CA LEU A 165 1.03 -2.85 14.76
C LEU A 165 1.20 -1.49 14.07
N LEU A 166 0.12 -0.93 13.51
CA LEU A 166 0.11 0.40 12.91
C LEU A 166 0.39 1.50 13.93
N VAL A 167 -0.18 1.40 15.14
CA VAL A 167 0.07 2.37 16.22
C VAL A 167 1.55 2.33 16.64
N VAL A 168 2.10 1.12 16.81
CA VAL A 168 3.52 0.94 17.16
C VAL A 168 4.42 1.53 16.07
N ALA A 169 4.12 1.25 14.81
CA ALA A 169 4.86 1.81 13.67
C ALA A 169 4.78 3.33 13.62
N GLY A 170 3.60 3.89 13.87
CA GLY A 170 3.39 5.33 13.93
C GLY A 170 4.18 6.01 15.04
N ILE A 171 4.23 5.41 16.23
CA ILE A 171 5.04 5.89 17.35
C ILE A 171 6.53 5.84 16.99
N PHE A 172 6.95 4.75 16.35
CA PHE A 172 8.33 4.60 15.88
C PHE A 172 8.70 5.70 14.88
N PHE A 173 7.82 6.04 13.96
CA PHE A 173 8.00 7.14 13.02
C PHE A 173 8.08 8.51 13.72
N LEU A 174 7.25 8.72 14.75
CA LEU A 174 7.26 9.97 15.52
C LEU A 174 8.56 10.17 16.31
N THR A 175 9.14 9.11 16.83
CA THR A 175 10.40 9.17 17.58
C THR A 175 11.61 9.27 16.67
N GLY A 176 11.45 9.18 15.35
CA GLY A 176 12.53 9.35 14.38
C GLY A 176 13.54 8.22 14.36
N GLY A 177 13.16 7.08 14.95
CA GLY A 177 14.02 5.90 15.03
C GLY A 177 14.06 5.06 13.78
#